data_fab75446e4e8a6654b0ccd5924e0c1b2
#
_entry.id   fab75446e4e8a6654b0ccd5924e0c1b2
#
_cell.length_a   1.000
_cell.length_b   1.000
_cell.length_c   1.000
_cell.angle_alpha   90.00
_cell.angle_beta   90.00
_cell.angle_gamma   90.00
#
_symmetry.space_group_name_H-M   'P 1'
#
loop_
_entity.id
_entity.type
_entity.pdbx_description
1 polymer ?
#
loop_
_entity_poly.entity_id
_entity_poly.type
_entity_poly.pdbx_seq_one_letter_code
_entity_poly.pdbx_strand_id
1 'polypeptide(L)'
;RNGIERAKQAHNNDYTRILNLFYFEDESVHNAVNADMKRAIDKATKVITFHSITAKPKVKAGDQSPKQKAFYEKKEYNKWVDDSYMLMGRAYMYQGEYFLAAETFKHVLVTFPNEEIRFLAMTWLARANMMIGEMQEAERILSVLSDENEFPEEYLEAYHTTRAEYFIRTESFARAAGHLELALEAKGVKKDEKIRYTYILAQLYEEADQNELAMENYRKVTRYNPPYEMAFNARVSMAEVYESGNQDSDELEKLLTRMLRDSKNE
;
A
#
# COMPACT_ATOMS: atom_id res chain seq x y z
N ARG A 1 -2.61 -10.21 -11.26
CA ARG A 1 -2.79 -8.96 -12.01
C ARG A 1 -4.28 -8.68 -12.22
N ASN A 2 -5.05 -9.59 -12.82
CA ASN A 2 -6.49 -9.37 -13.11
C ASN A 2 -7.33 -9.11 -11.86
N GLY A 3 -7.06 -9.81 -10.75
CA GLY A 3 -7.76 -9.60 -9.48
C GLY A 3 -7.54 -8.20 -8.89
N ILE A 4 -6.33 -7.64 -8.99
CA ILE A 4 -6.04 -6.28 -8.51
C ILE A 4 -6.76 -5.23 -9.36
N GLU A 5 -6.78 -5.38 -10.69
CA GLU A 5 -7.54 -4.47 -11.55
C GLU A 5 -9.07 -4.54 -11.25
N ARG A 6 -9.58 -5.73 -10.95
CA ARG A 6 -10.97 -5.90 -10.51
C ARG A 6 -11.23 -5.27 -9.14
N ALA A 7 -10.28 -5.36 -8.20
CA ALA A 7 -10.36 -4.68 -6.91
C ALA A 7 -10.48 -3.16 -7.08
N LYS A 8 -9.68 -2.57 -7.95
CA LYS A 8 -9.75 -1.14 -8.27
C LYS A 8 -11.10 -0.72 -8.86
N GLN A 9 -11.73 -1.58 -9.67
CA GLN A 9 -13.04 -1.32 -10.28
C GLN A 9 -14.20 -1.53 -9.31
N ALA A 10 -14.07 -2.46 -8.36
CA ALA A 10 -15.10 -2.78 -7.38
C ALA A 10 -15.09 -1.84 -6.18
N HIS A 11 -13.94 -1.18 -5.91
CA HIS A 11 -13.79 -0.27 -4.80
C HIS A 11 -14.62 1.00 -5.01
N ASN A 12 -15.42 1.36 -4.00
CA ASN A 12 -16.19 2.59 -3.97
C ASN A 12 -15.47 3.64 -3.12
N ASN A 13 -15.16 4.80 -3.72
CA ASN A 13 -14.52 5.90 -3.01
C ASN A 13 -15.58 6.73 -2.27
N ASP A 14 -15.41 6.87 -0.97
CA ASP A 14 -16.16 7.82 -0.16
C ASP A 14 -15.30 9.08 0.04
N TYR A 15 -15.58 10.11 -0.74
CA TYR A 15 -14.83 11.37 -0.73
C TYR A 15 -15.14 12.27 0.47
N THR A 16 -16.10 11.90 1.33
CA THR A 16 -16.42 12.63 2.57
C THR A 16 -15.45 12.34 3.72
N ARG A 17 -14.52 11.44 3.50
CA ARG A 17 -13.47 11.05 4.45
C ARG A 17 -12.16 10.79 3.72
N ILE A 18 -11.07 10.61 4.47
CA ILE A 18 -9.80 10.19 3.90
C ILE A 18 -10.00 8.86 3.15
N LEU A 19 -9.60 8.84 1.88
CA LEU A 19 -9.72 7.64 1.06
C LEU A 19 -8.81 6.52 1.58
N ASN A 20 -9.27 5.28 1.54
CA ASN A 20 -8.46 4.12 1.91
C ASN A 20 -7.18 4.06 1.05
N LEU A 21 -6.03 3.86 1.67
CA LEU A 21 -4.77 3.62 0.96
C LEU A 21 -4.79 2.29 0.21
N PHE A 22 -5.44 1.28 0.78
CA PHE A 22 -5.46 -0.07 0.23
C PHE A 22 -6.87 -0.50 -0.15
N TYR A 23 -7.03 -1.05 -1.36
CA TYR A 23 -8.33 -1.52 -1.86
C TYR A 23 -8.90 -2.70 -1.07
N PHE A 24 -8.07 -3.52 -0.42
CA PHE A 24 -8.50 -4.65 0.41
C PHE A 24 -9.16 -4.23 1.73
N GLU A 25 -9.19 -2.95 2.06
CA GLU A 25 -9.92 -2.42 3.22
C GLU A 25 -11.42 -2.29 2.95
N ASP A 26 -11.82 -2.32 1.70
CA ASP A 26 -13.22 -2.24 1.29
C ASP A 26 -13.81 -3.65 1.16
N GLU A 27 -14.81 -3.95 1.98
CA GLU A 27 -15.49 -5.25 2.00
C GLU A 27 -16.13 -5.61 0.65
N SER A 28 -16.58 -4.62 -0.12
CA SER A 28 -17.14 -4.84 -1.46
C SER A 28 -16.11 -5.47 -2.41
N VAL A 29 -14.84 -5.18 -2.22
CA VAL A 29 -13.73 -5.74 -2.99
C VAL A 29 -13.57 -7.23 -2.74
N HIS A 30 -13.73 -7.70 -1.49
CA HIS A 30 -13.51 -9.10 -1.13
C HIS A 30 -14.35 -10.04 -2.00
N ASN A 31 -15.63 -9.76 -2.13
CA ASN A 31 -16.56 -10.56 -2.94
C ASN A 31 -16.20 -10.50 -4.42
N ALA A 32 -15.87 -9.31 -4.93
CA ALA A 32 -15.58 -9.10 -6.35
C ALA A 32 -14.32 -9.85 -6.82
N VAL A 33 -13.32 -10.03 -5.95
CA VAL A 33 -12.03 -10.64 -6.31
C VAL A 33 -11.86 -12.06 -5.81
N ASN A 34 -12.78 -12.61 -5.02
CA ASN A 34 -12.64 -13.89 -4.34
C ASN A 34 -12.20 -15.03 -5.27
N ALA A 35 -12.84 -15.17 -6.44
CA ALA A 35 -12.50 -16.21 -7.41
C ALA A 35 -11.08 -16.07 -7.99
N ASP A 36 -10.62 -14.83 -8.20
CA ASP A 36 -9.26 -14.57 -8.70
C ASP A 36 -8.22 -14.86 -7.62
N MET A 37 -8.50 -14.48 -6.37
CA MET A 37 -7.60 -14.71 -5.24
C MET A 37 -7.51 -16.19 -4.90
N LYS A 38 -8.63 -16.92 -4.93
CA LYS A 38 -8.63 -18.40 -4.78
C LYS A 38 -7.75 -19.06 -5.82
N ARG A 39 -7.87 -18.66 -7.09
CA ARG A 39 -7.00 -19.19 -8.17
C ARG A 39 -5.52 -18.87 -7.94
N ALA A 40 -5.22 -17.68 -7.38
CA ALA A 40 -3.84 -17.30 -7.06
C ALA A 40 -3.29 -18.19 -5.93
N ILE A 41 -4.07 -18.39 -4.87
CA ILE A 41 -3.73 -19.30 -3.75
C ILE A 41 -3.50 -20.71 -4.24
N ASP A 42 -4.41 -21.28 -5.06
CA ASP A 42 -4.28 -22.65 -5.61
C ASP A 42 -2.99 -22.81 -6.42
N LYS A 43 -2.62 -21.79 -7.22
CA LYS A 43 -1.37 -21.81 -8.00
C LYS A 43 -0.14 -21.70 -7.10
N ALA A 44 -0.15 -20.81 -6.13
CA ALA A 44 0.94 -20.66 -5.16
C ALA A 44 1.14 -21.96 -4.36
N THR A 45 0.05 -22.57 -3.88
CA THR A 45 0.07 -23.85 -3.17
C THR A 45 0.69 -24.96 -4.03
N LYS A 46 0.37 -25.03 -5.33
CA LYS A 46 1.00 -26.00 -6.24
C LYS A 46 2.51 -25.79 -6.35
N VAL A 47 2.97 -24.53 -6.48
CA VAL A 47 4.40 -24.24 -6.52
C VAL A 47 5.08 -24.69 -5.23
N ILE A 48 4.52 -24.32 -4.08
CA ILE A 48 5.05 -24.69 -2.77
C ILE A 48 5.09 -26.23 -2.61
N THR A 49 3.99 -26.92 -2.95
CA THR A 49 3.88 -28.37 -2.73
C THR A 49 4.78 -29.19 -3.64
N PHE A 50 4.87 -28.83 -4.92
CA PHE A 50 5.53 -29.66 -5.92
C PHE A 50 6.92 -29.20 -6.30
N HIS A 51 7.31 -27.97 -5.97
CA HIS A 51 8.58 -27.40 -6.40
C HIS A 51 9.46 -26.91 -5.24
N SER A 52 9.03 -27.06 -3.98
CA SER A 52 9.89 -26.78 -2.82
C SER A 52 11.10 -27.72 -2.80
N ILE A 53 12.28 -27.14 -2.53
CA ILE A 53 13.55 -27.86 -2.47
C ILE A 53 14.17 -27.59 -1.10
N THR A 54 13.90 -28.45 -0.14
CA THR A 54 14.44 -28.35 1.25
C THR A 54 15.67 -29.23 1.48
N ALA A 55 15.98 -30.13 0.53
CA ALA A 55 17.15 -30.98 0.59
C ALA A 55 18.43 -30.16 0.43
N LYS A 56 19.29 -30.15 1.47
CA LYS A 56 20.55 -29.42 1.44
C LYS A 56 21.46 -29.92 0.32
N PRO A 57 21.97 -29.04 -0.56
CA PRO A 57 22.94 -29.42 -1.57
C PRO A 57 24.24 -29.88 -0.92
N LYS A 58 24.96 -30.78 -1.60
CA LYS A 58 26.28 -31.19 -1.13
C LYS A 58 27.27 -30.06 -1.19
N VAL A 59 27.94 -29.80 -0.06
CA VAL A 59 29.00 -28.77 0.02
C VAL A 59 30.18 -29.24 -0.85
N LYS A 60 30.63 -28.40 -1.77
CA LYS A 60 31.82 -28.65 -2.58
C LYS A 60 33.09 -28.25 -1.81
N ALA A 61 34.16 -29.02 -1.96
CA ALA A 61 35.45 -28.68 -1.42
C ALA A 61 35.89 -27.33 -2.01
N GLY A 62 36.21 -26.34 -1.15
CA GLY A 62 36.57 -24.98 -1.55
C GLY A 62 35.44 -23.92 -1.41
N ASP A 63 34.21 -24.32 -1.15
CA ASP A 63 33.07 -23.39 -0.93
C ASP A 63 33.14 -22.74 0.46
N GLN A 64 33.98 -21.70 0.60
CA GLN A 64 34.25 -21.02 1.87
C GLN A 64 33.85 -19.54 1.89
N SER A 65 33.38 -18.98 0.75
CA SER A 65 32.96 -17.59 0.72
C SER A 65 31.74 -17.33 1.60
N PRO A 66 31.57 -16.11 2.19
CA PRO A 66 30.39 -15.77 2.98
C PRO A 66 29.07 -16.03 2.23
N LYS A 67 29.04 -15.73 0.93
CA LYS A 67 27.88 -15.94 0.06
C LYS A 67 27.54 -17.43 -0.11
N GLN A 68 28.53 -18.28 -0.22
CA GLN A 68 28.33 -19.73 -0.31
C GLN A 68 27.86 -20.32 1.01
N LYS A 69 28.42 -19.87 2.14
CA LYS A 69 27.97 -20.26 3.47
C LYS A 69 26.50 -19.89 3.68
N ALA A 70 26.12 -18.64 3.39
CA ALA A 70 24.74 -18.18 3.47
C ALA A 70 23.79 -19.03 2.58
N PHE A 71 24.24 -19.42 1.38
CA PHE A 71 23.46 -20.31 0.52
C PHE A 71 23.19 -21.68 1.16
N TYR A 72 24.19 -22.31 1.79
CA TYR A 72 24.02 -23.60 2.45
C TYR A 72 23.22 -23.55 3.76
N GLU A 73 23.04 -22.37 4.31
CA GLU A 73 22.20 -22.13 5.51
C GLU A 73 20.72 -21.94 5.19
N LYS A 74 20.35 -21.80 3.91
CA LYS A 74 18.95 -21.67 3.48
C LYS A 74 18.12 -22.88 3.92
N LYS A 75 16.82 -22.61 4.20
CA LYS A 75 15.82 -23.65 4.46
C LYS A 75 15.09 -24.10 3.19
N GLU A 76 15.08 -23.22 2.19
CA GLU A 76 14.43 -23.43 0.89
C GLU A 76 15.40 -22.98 -0.22
N TYR A 77 15.56 -23.78 -1.26
CA TYR A 77 16.50 -23.55 -2.35
C TYR A 77 15.82 -23.17 -3.67
N ASN A 78 14.49 -23.35 -3.77
CA ASN A 78 13.75 -22.86 -4.92
C ASN A 78 13.38 -21.37 -4.73
N LYS A 79 13.93 -20.54 -5.60
CA LYS A 79 13.79 -19.09 -5.58
C LYS A 79 12.37 -18.53 -5.80
N TRP A 80 11.39 -19.37 -6.10
CA TRP A 80 10.01 -18.96 -6.35
C TRP A 80 9.06 -19.30 -5.20
N VAL A 81 9.55 -19.98 -4.17
CA VAL A 81 8.70 -20.40 -3.05
C VAL A 81 8.39 -19.25 -2.12
N ASP A 82 9.34 -18.35 -1.86
CA ASP A 82 9.15 -17.11 -1.11
C ASP A 82 8.10 -16.21 -1.78
N ASP A 83 8.26 -15.93 -3.07
CA ASP A 83 7.29 -15.17 -3.88
C ASP A 83 5.89 -15.82 -3.85
N SER A 84 5.84 -17.17 -3.85
CA SER A 84 4.57 -17.90 -3.80
C SER A 84 3.86 -17.73 -2.46
N TYR A 85 4.59 -17.76 -1.34
CA TYR A 85 4.02 -17.44 -0.02
C TYR A 85 3.58 -15.99 0.05
N MET A 86 4.38 -15.04 -0.46
CA MET A 86 3.99 -13.62 -0.51
C MET A 86 2.72 -13.40 -1.34
N LEU A 87 2.60 -14.07 -2.49
CA LEU A 87 1.40 -14.02 -3.33
C LEU A 87 0.18 -14.57 -2.58
N MET A 88 0.34 -15.70 -1.87
CA MET A 88 -0.72 -16.33 -1.08
C MET A 88 -1.18 -15.43 0.07
N GLY A 89 -0.26 -14.88 0.85
CA GLY A 89 -0.60 -13.95 1.94
C GLY A 89 -1.32 -12.69 1.43
N ARG A 90 -0.84 -12.10 0.34
CA ARG A 90 -1.52 -10.96 -0.30
C ARG A 90 -2.91 -11.33 -0.84
N ALA A 91 -3.10 -12.53 -1.38
CA ALA A 91 -4.41 -12.98 -1.82
C ALA A 91 -5.39 -13.14 -0.64
N TYR A 92 -4.93 -13.64 0.51
CA TYR A 92 -5.73 -13.67 1.73
C TYR A 92 -6.12 -12.26 2.20
N MET A 93 -5.23 -11.27 2.13
CA MET A 93 -5.58 -9.87 2.44
C MET A 93 -6.78 -9.40 1.59
N TYR A 94 -6.75 -9.65 0.28
CA TYR A 94 -7.83 -9.29 -0.64
C TYR A 94 -9.12 -10.11 -0.46
N GLN A 95 -9.08 -11.23 0.25
CA GLN A 95 -10.26 -12.00 0.64
C GLN A 95 -10.83 -11.60 2.01
N GLY A 96 -10.17 -10.68 2.74
CA GLY A 96 -10.51 -10.33 4.11
C GLY A 96 -10.05 -11.37 5.15
N GLU A 97 -9.27 -12.37 4.72
CA GLU A 97 -8.76 -13.45 5.58
C GLU A 97 -7.45 -13.01 6.27
N TYR A 98 -7.52 -11.95 7.06
CA TYR A 98 -6.35 -11.27 7.61
C TYR A 98 -5.52 -12.12 8.56
N PHE A 99 -6.14 -13.03 9.34
CA PHE A 99 -5.42 -13.97 10.19
C PHE A 99 -4.59 -14.96 9.38
N LEU A 100 -5.15 -15.50 8.28
CA LEU A 100 -4.41 -16.40 7.39
C LEU A 100 -3.28 -15.65 6.67
N ALA A 101 -3.52 -14.41 6.30
CA ALA A 101 -2.48 -13.55 5.72
C ALA A 101 -1.32 -13.35 6.71
N ALA A 102 -1.62 -12.98 7.98
CA ALA A 102 -0.61 -12.76 9.01
C ALA A 102 0.23 -14.03 9.26
N GLU A 103 -0.41 -15.20 9.40
CA GLU A 103 0.30 -16.47 9.59
C GLU A 103 1.17 -16.83 8.36
N THR A 104 0.68 -16.54 7.15
CA THR A 104 1.46 -16.74 5.92
C THR A 104 2.71 -15.86 5.90
N PHE A 105 2.60 -14.58 6.25
CA PHE A 105 3.75 -13.67 6.31
C PHE A 105 4.73 -14.05 7.42
N LYS A 106 4.24 -14.46 8.60
CA LYS A 106 5.09 -15.01 9.67
C LYS A 106 5.86 -16.24 9.21
N HIS A 107 5.22 -17.12 8.43
CA HIS A 107 5.90 -18.28 7.86
C HIS A 107 7.06 -17.87 6.92
N VAL A 108 6.87 -16.84 6.09
CA VAL A 108 7.96 -16.27 5.27
C VAL A 108 9.14 -15.84 6.15
N LEU A 109 8.89 -15.10 7.23
CA LEU A 109 9.94 -14.62 8.13
C LEU A 109 10.71 -15.76 8.80
N VAL A 110 10.05 -16.86 9.15
CA VAL A 110 10.68 -18.03 9.75
C VAL A 110 11.47 -18.85 8.73
N THR A 111 10.98 -18.92 7.49
CA THR A 111 11.58 -19.75 6.44
C THR A 111 12.71 -19.04 5.70
N PHE A 112 12.58 -17.73 5.48
CA PHE A 112 13.51 -16.89 4.72
C PHE A 112 14.11 -15.72 5.55
N PRO A 113 14.66 -15.97 6.74
CA PRO A 113 15.06 -14.91 7.68
C PRO A 113 16.18 -13.99 7.17
N ASN A 114 17.01 -14.48 6.22
CA ASN A 114 18.17 -13.80 5.69
C ASN A 114 17.98 -13.31 4.24
N GLU A 115 16.76 -13.45 3.69
CA GLU A 115 16.44 -13.01 2.34
C GLU A 115 15.80 -11.60 2.37
N GLU A 116 16.00 -10.82 1.32
CA GLU A 116 15.43 -9.46 1.22
C GLU A 116 13.90 -9.44 1.30
N ILE A 117 13.25 -10.53 0.86
CA ILE A 117 11.80 -10.70 0.94
C ILE A 117 11.24 -10.52 2.37
N ARG A 118 12.08 -10.71 3.41
CA ARG A 118 11.69 -10.48 4.82
C ARG A 118 11.13 -9.08 5.05
N PHE A 119 11.71 -8.04 4.41
CA PHE A 119 11.27 -6.67 4.55
C PHE A 119 9.84 -6.46 4.03
N LEU A 120 9.58 -7.04 2.86
CA LEU A 120 8.24 -7.01 2.29
C LEU A 120 7.25 -7.84 3.13
N ALA A 121 7.66 -9.00 3.64
CA ALA A 121 6.82 -9.84 4.50
C ALA A 121 6.49 -9.13 5.83
N MET A 122 7.46 -8.46 6.47
CA MET A 122 7.21 -7.64 7.67
C MET A 122 6.24 -6.49 7.38
N THR A 123 6.41 -5.81 6.25
CA THR A 123 5.52 -4.72 5.82
C THR A 123 4.07 -5.20 5.66
N TRP A 124 3.85 -6.34 4.99
CA TRP A 124 2.53 -6.92 4.83
C TRP A 124 1.98 -7.53 6.12
N LEU A 125 2.83 -8.05 7.00
CA LEU A 125 2.42 -8.50 8.33
C LEU A 125 1.92 -7.33 9.18
N ALA A 126 2.58 -6.17 9.12
CA ALA A 126 2.09 -4.96 9.78
C ALA A 126 0.70 -4.54 9.26
N ARG A 127 0.49 -4.58 7.93
CA ARG A 127 -0.85 -4.34 7.33
C ARG A 127 -1.89 -5.32 7.84
N ALA A 128 -1.56 -6.62 7.88
CA ALA A 128 -2.48 -7.64 8.38
C ALA A 128 -2.83 -7.42 9.86
N ASN A 129 -1.85 -7.07 10.69
CA ASN A 129 -2.08 -6.76 12.11
C ASN A 129 -2.98 -5.52 12.29
N MET A 130 -2.80 -4.46 11.49
CA MET A 130 -3.72 -3.31 11.51
C MET A 130 -5.16 -3.71 11.17
N MET A 131 -5.36 -4.61 10.19
CA MET A 131 -6.69 -5.10 9.80
C MET A 131 -7.32 -6.02 10.86
N ILE A 132 -6.50 -6.72 11.66
CA ILE A 132 -6.95 -7.56 12.79
C ILE A 132 -7.28 -6.68 14.02
N GLY A 133 -6.76 -5.44 14.07
CA GLY A 133 -6.86 -4.53 15.23
C GLY A 133 -5.65 -4.57 16.16
N GLU A 134 -4.62 -5.35 15.84
CA GLU A 134 -3.38 -5.48 16.63
C GLU A 134 -2.40 -4.31 16.34
N MET A 135 -2.84 -3.08 16.66
CA MET A 135 -2.12 -1.85 16.35
C MET A 135 -0.73 -1.78 17.01
N GLN A 136 -0.59 -2.31 18.24
CA GLN A 136 0.68 -2.30 18.95
C GLN A 136 1.72 -3.22 18.27
N GLU A 137 1.29 -4.39 17.79
CA GLU A 137 2.16 -5.31 17.08
C GLU A 137 2.54 -4.74 15.69
N ALA A 138 1.60 -4.07 15.01
CA ALA A 138 1.90 -3.36 13.77
C ALA A 138 2.98 -2.29 13.98
N GLU A 139 2.87 -1.46 15.03
CA GLU A 139 3.89 -0.46 15.35
C GLU A 139 5.25 -1.08 15.68
N ARG A 140 5.25 -2.15 16.47
CA ARG A 140 6.51 -2.86 16.80
C ARG A 140 7.24 -3.33 15.53
N ILE A 141 6.51 -3.92 14.59
CA ILE A 141 7.09 -4.39 13.32
C ILE A 141 7.61 -3.21 12.49
N LEU A 142 6.82 -2.15 12.39
CA LEU A 142 7.19 -0.96 11.62
C LEU A 142 8.39 -0.22 12.22
N SER A 143 8.52 -0.22 13.56
CA SER A 143 9.69 0.35 14.23
C SER A 143 10.95 -0.46 13.96
N VAL A 144 10.88 -1.79 14.00
CA VAL A 144 12.02 -2.64 13.60
C VAL A 144 12.44 -2.36 12.17
N LEU A 145 11.50 -2.18 11.23
CA LEU A 145 11.81 -1.85 9.84
C LEU A 145 12.46 -0.48 9.68
N SER A 146 12.13 0.50 10.54
CA SER A 146 12.72 1.84 10.47
C SER A 146 14.20 1.87 10.87
N ASP A 147 14.63 0.92 11.66
CA ASP A 147 16.00 0.84 12.17
C ASP A 147 16.96 0.05 11.23
N GLU A 148 16.41 -0.52 10.16
CA GLU A 148 17.17 -1.31 9.19
C GLU A 148 17.93 -0.42 8.21
N ASN A 149 19.27 -0.51 8.20
CA ASN A 149 20.14 0.30 7.34
C ASN A 149 20.15 -0.14 5.87
N GLU A 150 19.78 -1.37 5.57
CA GLU A 150 19.84 -1.99 4.24
C GLU A 150 18.45 -2.28 3.68
N PHE A 151 17.50 -1.36 3.87
CA PHE A 151 16.15 -1.54 3.36
C PHE A 151 16.11 -1.44 1.82
N PRO A 152 15.58 -2.46 1.09
CA PRO A 152 15.58 -2.46 -0.36
C PRO A 152 14.72 -1.33 -0.95
N GLU A 153 15.27 -0.57 -1.88
CA GLU A 153 14.56 0.55 -2.55
C GLU A 153 13.22 0.13 -3.17
N GLU A 154 13.15 -1.08 -3.69
CA GLU A 154 11.94 -1.60 -4.35
C GLU A 154 10.75 -1.80 -3.39
N TYR A 155 10.98 -1.84 -2.08
CA TYR A 155 9.93 -2.00 -1.07
C TYR A 155 9.59 -0.70 -0.32
N LEU A 156 10.29 0.41 -0.61
CA LEU A 156 10.08 1.70 0.06
C LEU A 156 8.64 2.22 -0.10
N GLU A 157 8.06 2.12 -1.29
CA GLU A 157 6.66 2.50 -1.51
C GLU A 157 5.73 1.72 -0.58
N ALA A 158 5.89 0.40 -0.52
CA ALA A 158 5.08 -0.47 0.32
C ALA A 158 5.25 -0.15 1.81
N TYR A 159 6.47 0.11 2.26
CA TYR A 159 6.76 0.49 3.64
C TYR A 159 6.15 1.84 4.00
N HIS A 160 6.39 2.88 3.20
CA HIS A 160 5.92 4.22 3.50
C HIS A 160 4.38 4.33 3.43
N THR A 161 3.73 3.67 2.48
CA THR A 161 2.26 3.60 2.48
C THR A 161 1.71 2.85 3.70
N THR A 162 2.42 1.83 4.20
CA THR A 162 2.02 1.12 5.42
C THR A 162 2.19 1.99 6.67
N ARG A 163 3.27 2.76 6.74
CA ARG A 163 3.48 3.76 7.82
C ARG A 163 2.43 4.86 7.76
N ALA A 164 2.11 5.36 6.57
CA ALA A 164 1.05 6.36 6.39
C ALA A 164 -0.31 5.82 6.89
N GLU A 165 -0.67 4.60 6.51
CA GLU A 165 -1.90 3.95 6.99
C GLU A 165 -1.93 3.81 8.51
N TYR A 166 -0.82 3.39 9.13
CA TYR A 166 -0.72 3.33 10.59
C TYR A 166 -1.01 4.69 11.22
N PHE A 167 -0.44 5.78 10.68
CA PHE A 167 -0.64 7.12 11.20
C PHE A 167 -2.03 7.69 10.89
N ILE A 168 -2.68 7.29 9.79
CA ILE A 168 -4.09 7.60 9.54
C ILE A 168 -4.96 6.98 10.63
N ARG A 169 -4.78 5.69 10.92
CA ARG A 169 -5.56 4.96 11.94
C ARG A 169 -5.32 5.46 13.36
N THR A 170 -4.19 6.11 13.61
CA THR A 170 -3.87 6.76 14.90
C THR A 170 -4.07 8.28 14.88
N GLU A 171 -4.76 8.81 13.87
CA GLU A 171 -5.11 10.22 13.71
C GLU A 171 -3.90 11.18 13.76
N SER A 172 -2.73 10.67 13.39
CA SER A 172 -1.48 11.45 13.32
C SER A 172 -1.25 11.95 11.89
N PHE A 173 -2.17 12.77 11.38
CA PHE A 173 -2.28 13.11 9.96
C PHE A 173 -1.04 13.78 9.37
N ALA A 174 -0.38 14.68 10.09
CA ALA A 174 0.87 15.29 9.63
C ALA A 174 2.00 14.26 9.43
N ARG A 175 2.08 13.24 10.30
CA ARG A 175 3.06 12.15 10.16
C ARG A 175 2.68 11.22 8.99
N ALA A 176 1.38 10.96 8.82
CA ALA A 176 0.87 10.20 7.68
C ALA A 176 1.22 10.89 6.36
N ALA A 177 1.03 12.20 6.28
CA ALA A 177 1.38 13.02 5.12
C ALA A 177 2.87 12.90 4.77
N GLY A 178 3.77 13.06 5.74
CA GLY A 178 5.21 12.94 5.51
C GLY A 178 5.61 11.56 4.98
N HIS A 179 5.01 10.47 5.47
CA HIS A 179 5.26 9.14 4.92
C HIS A 179 4.66 8.95 3.52
N LEU A 180 3.52 9.55 3.24
CA LEU A 180 2.92 9.44 1.91
C LEU A 180 3.70 10.26 0.85
N GLU A 181 4.35 11.35 1.23
CA GLU A 181 5.32 12.05 0.37
C GLU A 181 6.49 11.15 0.00
N LEU A 182 7.11 10.49 0.98
CA LEU A 182 8.19 9.54 0.74
C LEU A 182 7.75 8.37 -0.15
N ALA A 183 6.50 7.90 0.00
CA ALA A 183 5.94 6.88 -0.88
C ALA A 183 5.81 7.38 -2.33
N LEU A 184 5.42 8.64 -2.54
CA LEU A 184 5.32 9.27 -3.86
C LEU A 184 6.66 9.45 -4.58
N GLU A 185 7.75 9.59 -3.81
CA GLU A 185 9.13 9.68 -4.32
C GLU A 185 9.74 8.32 -4.65
N ALA A 186 9.17 7.24 -4.13
CA ALA A 186 9.68 5.89 -4.34
C ALA A 186 9.63 5.47 -5.82
N LYS A 187 10.60 4.64 -6.21
CA LYS A 187 10.68 4.12 -7.58
C LYS A 187 9.50 3.19 -7.91
N GLY A 188 8.95 3.32 -9.11
CA GLY A 188 7.98 2.38 -9.64
C GLY A 188 6.52 2.67 -9.32
N VAL A 189 6.20 3.75 -8.62
CA VAL A 189 4.83 4.20 -8.36
C VAL A 189 4.11 4.46 -9.68
N LYS A 190 3.01 3.75 -9.91
CA LYS A 190 2.24 3.87 -11.14
C LYS A 190 1.42 5.16 -11.16
N LYS A 191 1.03 5.59 -12.36
CA LYS A 191 0.30 6.85 -12.54
C LYS A 191 -1.00 6.90 -11.72
N ASP A 192 -1.80 5.85 -11.72
CA ASP A 192 -3.06 5.78 -10.98
C ASP A 192 -2.84 5.77 -9.46
N GLU A 193 -1.81 5.08 -8.97
CA GLU A 193 -1.38 5.13 -7.58
C GLU A 193 -0.92 6.54 -7.19
N LYS A 194 -0.12 7.18 -8.05
CA LYS A 194 0.34 8.56 -7.85
C LYS A 194 -0.82 9.55 -7.74
N ILE A 195 -1.83 9.42 -8.60
CA ILE A 195 -3.02 10.27 -8.54
C ILE A 195 -3.75 10.06 -7.20
N ARG A 196 -3.99 8.80 -6.82
CA ARG A 196 -4.68 8.44 -5.58
C ARG A 196 -3.92 8.92 -4.36
N TYR A 197 -2.62 8.66 -4.28
CA TYR A 197 -1.79 9.09 -3.14
C TYR A 197 -1.71 10.61 -3.03
N THR A 198 -1.66 11.33 -4.16
CA THR A 198 -1.69 12.80 -4.14
C THR A 198 -3.04 13.33 -3.63
N TYR A 199 -4.16 12.65 -3.93
CA TYR A 199 -5.47 13.02 -3.40
C TYR A 199 -5.54 12.77 -1.89
N ILE A 200 -5.11 11.60 -1.42
CA ILE A 200 -5.07 11.25 0.01
C ILE A 200 -4.13 12.21 0.76
N LEU A 201 -3.00 12.56 0.16
CA LEU A 201 -2.05 13.53 0.74
C LEU A 201 -2.71 14.90 0.93
N ALA A 202 -3.53 15.35 -0.03
CA ALA A 202 -4.29 16.59 0.13
C ALA A 202 -5.27 16.51 1.30
N GLN A 203 -6.01 15.41 1.44
CA GLN A 203 -6.91 15.18 2.57
C GLN A 203 -6.17 15.13 3.92
N LEU A 204 -5.00 14.51 3.96
CA LEU A 204 -4.18 14.45 5.17
C LEU A 204 -3.68 15.84 5.60
N TYR A 205 -3.32 16.71 4.65
CA TYR A 205 -2.94 18.07 4.95
C TYR A 205 -4.14 18.91 5.40
N GLU A 206 -5.32 18.67 4.86
CA GLU A 206 -6.57 19.31 5.30
C GLU A 206 -6.88 18.94 6.76
N GLU A 207 -6.84 17.65 7.11
CA GLU A 207 -7.04 17.17 8.49
C GLU A 207 -5.92 17.64 9.46
N ALA A 208 -4.78 18.02 8.95
CA ALA A 208 -3.66 18.59 9.72
C ALA A 208 -3.67 20.12 9.77
N ASP A 209 -4.76 20.77 9.35
CA ASP A 209 -4.89 22.25 9.24
C ASP A 209 -3.81 22.93 8.37
N GLN A 210 -3.20 22.19 7.43
CA GLN A 210 -2.18 22.68 6.51
C GLN A 210 -2.79 23.03 5.15
N ASN A 211 -3.70 24.01 5.17
CA ASN A 211 -4.58 24.35 4.06
C ASN A 211 -3.84 24.70 2.75
N GLU A 212 -2.69 25.37 2.81
CA GLU A 212 -1.91 25.71 1.62
C GLU A 212 -1.37 24.45 0.91
N LEU A 213 -0.88 23.47 1.68
CA LEU A 213 -0.40 22.21 1.14
C LEU A 213 -1.54 21.33 0.62
N ALA A 214 -2.68 21.33 1.31
CA ALA A 214 -3.89 20.65 0.84
C ALA A 214 -4.31 21.20 -0.53
N MET A 215 -4.42 22.50 -0.67
CA MET A 215 -4.76 23.20 -1.91
C MET A 215 -3.80 22.87 -3.04
N GLU A 216 -2.49 22.91 -2.77
CA GLU A 216 -1.47 22.59 -3.78
C GLU A 216 -1.65 21.15 -4.30
N ASN A 217 -1.87 20.18 -3.41
CA ASN A 217 -2.02 18.80 -3.77
C ASN A 217 -3.35 18.51 -4.49
N TYR A 218 -4.48 19.10 -4.09
CA TYR A 218 -5.72 19.03 -4.85
C TYR A 218 -5.56 19.59 -6.27
N ARG A 219 -4.84 20.72 -6.44
CA ARG A 219 -4.50 21.27 -7.76
C ARG A 219 -3.64 20.30 -8.58
N LYS A 220 -2.65 19.62 -7.96
CA LYS A 220 -1.85 18.59 -8.64
C LYS A 220 -2.74 17.46 -9.16
N VAL A 221 -3.67 16.97 -8.33
CA VAL A 221 -4.63 15.94 -8.73
C VAL A 221 -5.38 16.34 -10.00
N THR A 222 -5.96 17.53 -10.04
CA THR A 222 -6.74 17.98 -11.23
C THR A 222 -5.91 18.05 -12.52
N ARG A 223 -4.59 18.24 -12.40
CA ARG A 223 -3.66 18.27 -13.55
C ARG A 223 -3.24 16.89 -14.05
N TYR A 224 -3.37 15.85 -13.23
CA TYR A 224 -2.98 14.48 -13.57
C TYR A 224 -4.00 13.74 -14.45
N ASN A 225 -5.10 14.39 -14.81
CA ASN A 225 -6.22 13.79 -15.54
C ASN A 225 -6.79 12.56 -14.80
N PRO A 226 -7.30 12.73 -13.57
CA PRO A 226 -7.90 11.68 -12.75
C PRO A 226 -9.26 11.25 -13.31
N PRO A 227 -9.89 10.20 -12.75
CA PRO A 227 -11.31 9.92 -12.95
C PRO A 227 -12.17 11.15 -12.63
N TYR A 228 -13.29 11.29 -13.34
CA TYR A 228 -14.14 12.47 -13.23
C TYR A 228 -14.56 12.79 -11.80
N GLU A 229 -15.06 11.79 -11.07
CA GLU A 229 -15.49 11.94 -9.67
C GLU A 229 -14.38 12.48 -8.77
N MET A 230 -13.16 11.97 -8.92
CA MET A 230 -12.01 12.45 -8.15
C MET A 230 -11.64 13.89 -8.52
N ALA A 231 -11.72 14.25 -9.81
CA ALA A 231 -11.49 15.62 -10.25
C ALA A 231 -12.54 16.58 -9.70
N PHE A 232 -13.80 16.15 -9.67
CA PHE A 232 -14.92 16.92 -9.13
C PHE A 232 -14.74 17.14 -7.63
N ASN A 233 -14.55 16.06 -6.86
CA ASN A 233 -14.38 16.16 -5.40
C ASN A 233 -13.12 16.95 -5.03
N ALA A 234 -12.00 16.82 -5.77
CA ALA A 234 -10.84 17.67 -5.54
C ALA A 234 -11.14 19.17 -5.67
N ARG A 235 -12.02 19.55 -6.60
CA ARG A 235 -12.44 20.95 -6.76
C ARG A 235 -13.40 21.40 -5.64
N VAL A 236 -14.27 20.51 -5.16
CA VAL A 236 -15.16 20.76 -4.01
C VAL A 236 -14.31 21.00 -2.77
N SER A 237 -13.40 20.07 -2.43
CA SER A 237 -12.50 20.22 -1.28
C SER A 237 -11.63 21.50 -1.39
N MET A 238 -11.17 21.84 -2.59
CA MET A 238 -10.48 23.13 -2.80
C MET A 238 -11.37 24.33 -2.40
N ALA A 239 -12.65 24.30 -2.73
CA ALA A 239 -13.56 25.40 -2.38
C ALA A 239 -13.78 25.46 -0.85
N GLU A 240 -13.95 24.33 -0.19
CA GLU A 240 -14.13 24.20 1.26
C GLU A 240 -12.88 24.70 2.03
N VAL A 241 -11.69 24.29 1.59
CA VAL A 241 -10.42 24.76 2.17
C VAL A 241 -10.23 26.27 1.97
N TYR A 242 -10.65 26.84 0.84
CA TYR A 242 -10.63 28.27 0.60
C TYR A 242 -11.51 29.05 1.57
N GLU A 243 -12.73 28.58 1.78
CA GLU A 243 -13.70 29.20 2.68
C GLU A 243 -13.19 29.21 4.13
N SER A 244 -12.59 28.11 4.57
CA SER A 244 -12.01 27.99 5.91
C SER A 244 -10.75 28.86 6.12
N GLY A 245 -9.98 29.11 5.04
CA GLY A 245 -8.69 29.82 5.10
C GLY A 245 -8.76 31.35 4.99
N ASN A 246 -9.95 31.95 4.86
CA ASN A 246 -10.12 33.42 4.73
C ASN A 246 -9.32 34.04 3.57
N GLN A 247 -9.10 33.33 2.48
CA GLN A 247 -8.33 33.75 1.30
C GLN A 247 -9.22 34.46 0.25
N ASP A 248 -8.57 35.07 -0.75
CA ASP A 248 -9.16 35.97 -1.75
C ASP A 248 -10.37 35.34 -2.48
N SER A 249 -11.55 35.92 -2.37
CA SER A 249 -12.83 35.45 -2.92
C SER A 249 -12.84 35.30 -4.46
N ASP A 250 -11.97 36.02 -5.18
CA ASP A 250 -11.94 36.03 -6.65
C ASP A 250 -11.50 34.69 -7.26
N GLU A 251 -10.60 33.97 -6.59
CA GLU A 251 -10.12 32.67 -7.09
C GLU A 251 -11.15 31.57 -6.82
N LEU A 252 -11.84 31.63 -5.70
CA LEU A 252 -12.96 30.76 -5.36
C LEU A 252 -14.12 30.96 -6.34
N GLU A 253 -14.51 32.20 -6.63
CA GLU A 253 -15.56 32.51 -7.59
C GLU A 253 -15.23 31.96 -9.00
N LYS A 254 -13.99 32.08 -9.44
CA LYS A 254 -13.51 31.51 -10.71
C LYS A 254 -13.57 29.99 -10.72
N LEU A 255 -13.21 29.34 -9.61
CA LEU A 255 -13.29 27.87 -9.46
C LEU A 255 -14.73 27.40 -9.56
N LEU A 256 -15.63 27.97 -8.75
CA LEU A 256 -17.05 27.64 -8.72
C LEU A 256 -17.75 27.92 -10.06
N THR A 257 -17.43 29.06 -10.70
CA THR A 257 -17.95 29.40 -12.02
C THR A 257 -17.52 28.38 -13.11
N ARG A 258 -16.29 27.87 -13.03
CA ARG A 258 -15.84 26.81 -13.94
C ARG A 258 -16.57 25.48 -13.69
N MET A 259 -16.82 25.14 -12.43
CA MET A 259 -17.57 23.94 -12.06
C MET A 259 -19.01 23.98 -12.58
N LEU A 260 -19.68 25.12 -12.43
CA LEU A 260 -21.04 25.34 -12.92
C LEU A 260 -21.16 25.30 -14.46
N ARG A 261 -20.09 25.60 -15.18
CA ARG A 261 -20.07 25.55 -16.65
C ARG A 261 -19.69 24.17 -17.23
N ASP A 262 -19.26 23.26 -16.39
CA ASP A 262 -18.91 21.90 -16.85
C ASP A 262 -20.22 21.11 -17.04
N SER A 263 -20.56 20.83 -18.32
CA SER A 263 -21.78 20.10 -18.71
C SER A 263 -21.89 18.68 -18.13
N LYS A 264 -20.82 18.17 -17.50
CA LYS A 264 -20.83 16.89 -16.80
C LYS A 264 -21.32 16.99 -15.37
N ASN A 265 -21.58 18.19 -14.87
CA ASN A 265 -22.10 18.45 -13.53
C ASN A 265 -23.64 18.59 -13.51
N GLU A 266 -24.27 18.50 -14.67
CA GLU A 266 -25.73 18.39 -14.84
C GLU A 266 -26.18 16.93 -14.74
#